data_ad5ea0569baea3e84f6ecb21e8b6b45a
#
_entry.id   ad5ea0569baea3e84f6ecb21e8b6b45a
#
_cell.length_a   1.000
_cell.length_b   1.000
_cell.length_c   1.000
_cell.angle_alpha   90.00
_cell.angle_beta   90.00
_cell.angle_gamma   90.00
#
_symmetry.space_group_name_H-M   'P 1'
#
loop_
_entity.id
_entity.type
_entity.pdbx_description
1 polymer ?
#
loop_
_entity_poly.entity_id
_entity_poly.type
_entity_poly.pdbx_seq_one_letter_code
_entity_poly.pdbx_strand_id
1 'polypeptide(L)'
;MSRNQRNAATPMREKYGIRIPQSIKQAIIFDDENTNTKGQDSMAKEIGSLKKLDVFEFHPSNHKCPKQQGWSFAPMHMVFDVKREDLRHKSRLVIGGHVIDSSKHSTYSSTVQDISIRLLQLVALHNKLNIMTGDISNAFCTAPVTEQIYTRAGPKFGNQEGCILVLKRALYGLKTASRSFHEFFGHCLLQLGFSPTRADHLWYRKSDDYEGYNYIAIHVDDIIIAAKRPAEYMSQIEQQFNVRNKEDSPSYYLGNSYKHNNKGNIHVSSTKYIKEVLRQFAKQHGEVRKQSIPMRTTEHPETDQS
;
A
#
# COMPACT_ATOMS: atom_id res chain seq x y z
N MET A 1 2.53 -41.39 -0.27
CA MET A 1 1.57 -40.56 0.46
C MET A 1 0.55 -40.02 -0.50
N SER A 2 -0.72 -40.35 -0.31
CA SER A 2 -1.79 -40.22 -1.33
C SER A 2 -2.27 -38.77 -1.54
N ARG A 3 -2.68 -38.50 -2.79
CA ARG A 3 -3.24 -37.22 -3.31
C ARG A 3 -4.56 -36.73 -2.67
N ASN A 4 -5.07 -37.39 -1.63
CA ASN A 4 -6.43 -37.19 -1.11
C ASN A 4 -6.58 -36.27 0.11
N GLN A 5 -5.54 -35.53 0.53
CA GLN A 5 -5.65 -34.60 1.66
C GLN A 5 -5.78 -33.12 1.30
N ARG A 6 -6.06 -32.76 0.02
CA ARG A 6 -6.15 -31.34 -0.42
C ARG A 6 -7.58 -30.76 -0.46
N ASN A 7 -8.57 -31.46 0.06
CA ASN A 7 -9.96 -30.98 0.08
C ASN A 7 -10.45 -30.52 1.46
N ALA A 8 -9.58 -30.06 2.34
CA ALA A 8 -10.05 -29.25 3.47
C ALA A 8 -10.54 -27.91 2.91
N ALA A 9 -11.86 -27.66 2.99
CA ALA A 9 -12.46 -26.39 2.56
C ALA A 9 -11.72 -25.25 3.25
N THR A 10 -11.03 -24.42 2.48
CA THR A 10 -10.32 -23.26 3.02
C THR A 10 -11.33 -22.43 3.80
N PRO A 11 -11.07 -22.10 5.08
CA PRO A 11 -12.05 -21.40 5.91
C PRO A 11 -12.47 -20.10 5.25
N MET A 12 -13.77 -19.83 5.26
CA MET A 12 -14.35 -18.62 4.66
C MET A 12 -13.79 -17.40 5.38
N ARG A 13 -13.16 -16.49 4.61
CA ARG A 13 -12.61 -15.25 5.17
C ARG A 13 -13.73 -14.21 5.26
N GLU A 14 -13.83 -13.56 6.41
CA GLU A 14 -14.76 -12.47 6.66
C GLU A 14 -14.04 -11.27 7.26
N LYS A 15 -14.46 -10.07 6.89
CA LYS A 15 -13.93 -8.81 7.42
C LYS A 15 -15.07 -7.81 7.55
N TYR A 16 -15.26 -7.27 8.72
CA TYR A 16 -16.35 -6.33 9.04
C TYR A 16 -17.76 -6.83 8.74
N GLY A 17 -18.01 -8.14 8.89
CA GLY A 17 -19.30 -8.76 8.56
C GLY A 17 -19.53 -9.03 7.07
N ILE A 18 -18.49 -8.81 6.23
CA ILE A 18 -18.57 -9.05 4.78
C ILE A 18 -17.64 -10.21 4.43
N ARG A 19 -18.21 -11.20 3.71
CA ARG A 19 -17.45 -12.35 3.19
C ARG A 19 -16.46 -11.87 2.12
N ILE A 20 -15.19 -12.27 2.25
CA ILE A 20 -14.13 -11.93 1.31
C ILE A 20 -13.91 -13.07 0.34
N PRO A 21 -14.14 -12.88 -0.97
CA PRO A 21 -13.88 -13.90 -1.97
C PRO A 21 -12.39 -14.29 -2.02
N GLN A 22 -12.12 -15.56 -2.26
CA GLN A 22 -10.76 -16.07 -2.44
C GLN A 22 -10.44 -16.34 -3.91
N SER A 23 -11.43 -16.20 -4.80
CA SER A 23 -11.30 -16.37 -6.25
C SER A 23 -12.29 -15.51 -6.99
N ILE A 24 -12.05 -15.29 -8.29
CA ILE A 24 -12.96 -14.60 -9.19
C ILE A 24 -14.33 -15.30 -9.24
N LYS A 25 -14.35 -16.65 -9.31
CA LYS A 25 -15.59 -17.43 -9.30
C LYS A 25 -16.40 -17.17 -8.04
N GLN A 26 -15.73 -17.17 -6.88
CA GLN A 26 -16.40 -16.93 -5.60
C GLN A 26 -16.91 -15.48 -5.48
N ALA A 27 -16.20 -14.50 -6.05
CA ALA A 27 -16.67 -13.12 -6.09
C ALA A 27 -17.99 -12.98 -6.89
N ILE A 28 -18.10 -13.67 -8.02
CA ILE A 28 -19.32 -13.68 -8.83
C ILE A 28 -20.47 -14.36 -8.06
N ILE A 29 -20.21 -15.52 -7.45
CA ILE A 29 -21.22 -16.23 -6.63
C ILE A 29 -21.73 -15.33 -5.49
N PHE A 30 -20.83 -14.62 -4.80
CA PHE A 30 -21.25 -13.72 -3.72
C PHE A 30 -22.03 -12.50 -4.23
N ASP A 31 -21.70 -11.97 -5.41
CA ASP A 31 -22.46 -10.92 -6.04
C ASP A 31 -23.89 -11.41 -6.38
N ASP A 32 -24.03 -12.61 -6.97
CA ASP A 32 -25.31 -13.22 -7.31
C ASP A 32 -26.16 -13.50 -6.05
N GLU A 33 -25.57 -14.09 -5.00
CA GLU A 33 -26.24 -14.34 -3.72
C GLU A 33 -26.75 -13.06 -3.05
N ASN A 34 -26.03 -11.96 -3.20
CA ASN A 34 -26.39 -10.67 -2.59
C ASN A 34 -27.10 -9.72 -3.57
N THR A 35 -27.45 -10.19 -4.76
CA THR A 35 -28.14 -9.42 -5.81
C THR A 35 -27.46 -8.08 -6.08
N ASN A 36 -26.14 -8.11 -6.29
CA ASN A 36 -25.34 -6.92 -6.60
C ASN A 36 -24.14 -7.28 -7.49
N THR A 37 -23.28 -6.30 -7.84
CA THR A 37 -22.11 -6.44 -8.71
C THR A 37 -20.82 -5.95 -8.06
N LYS A 38 -20.79 -5.77 -6.73
CA LYS A 38 -19.70 -5.10 -6.01
C LYS A 38 -18.33 -5.73 -6.22
N GLY A 39 -18.26 -7.06 -6.23
CA GLY A 39 -17.02 -7.80 -6.52
C GLY A 39 -16.58 -7.59 -7.96
N GLN A 40 -17.51 -7.72 -8.91
CA GLN A 40 -17.23 -7.53 -10.34
C GLN A 40 -16.82 -6.09 -10.65
N ASP A 41 -17.52 -5.10 -10.09
CA ASP A 41 -17.20 -3.67 -10.28
C ASP A 41 -15.81 -3.34 -9.72
N SER A 42 -15.47 -3.90 -8.56
CA SER A 42 -14.14 -3.68 -7.98
C SER A 42 -13.02 -4.26 -8.85
N MET A 43 -13.24 -5.42 -9.49
CA MET A 43 -12.28 -6.01 -10.44
C MET A 43 -12.16 -5.19 -11.72
N ALA A 44 -13.29 -4.74 -12.28
CA ALA A 44 -13.33 -3.91 -13.48
C ALA A 44 -12.59 -2.58 -13.26
N LYS A 45 -12.82 -1.97 -12.09
CA LYS A 45 -12.13 -0.74 -11.69
C LYS A 45 -10.61 -0.93 -11.58
N GLU A 46 -10.16 -2.04 -10.98
CA GLU A 46 -8.73 -2.35 -10.86
C GLU A 46 -8.09 -2.51 -12.24
N ILE A 47 -8.64 -3.38 -13.10
CA ILE A 47 -8.10 -3.60 -14.45
C ILE A 47 -8.14 -2.32 -15.28
N GLY A 48 -9.22 -1.55 -15.20
CA GLY A 48 -9.32 -0.25 -15.86
C GLY A 48 -8.23 0.74 -15.41
N SER A 49 -7.91 0.76 -14.11
CA SER A 49 -6.83 1.58 -13.56
C SER A 49 -5.46 1.14 -14.08
N LEU A 50 -5.18 -0.16 -14.11
CA LEU A 50 -3.91 -0.70 -14.61
C LEU A 50 -3.73 -0.46 -16.12
N LYS A 51 -4.81 -0.54 -16.91
CA LYS A 51 -4.78 -0.17 -18.34
C LYS A 51 -4.50 1.31 -18.54
N LYS A 52 -5.12 2.21 -17.77
CA LYS A 52 -4.88 3.66 -17.81
C LYS A 52 -3.44 4.03 -17.45
N LEU A 53 -2.83 3.27 -16.54
CA LEU A 53 -1.42 3.45 -16.15
C LEU A 53 -0.45 2.80 -17.14
N ASP A 54 -0.93 2.17 -18.22
CA ASP A 54 -0.10 1.49 -19.21
C ASP A 54 0.85 0.45 -18.57
N VAL A 55 0.30 -0.34 -17.64
CA VAL A 55 1.09 -1.36 -16.90
C VAL A 55 1.53 -2.49 -17.80
N PHE A 56 0.74 -2.79 -18.86
CA PHE A 56 0.95 -3.93 -19.75
C PHE A 56 1.08 -3.49 -21.21
N GLU A 57 1.98 -4.13 -21.92
CA GLU A 57 1.97 -4.20 -23.36
C GLU A 57 1.28 -5.49 -23.80
N PHE A 58 0.32 -5.37 -24.72
CA PHE A 58 -0.53 -6.49 -25.17
C PHE A 58 0.00 -7.04 -26.51
N HIS A 59 0.21 -8.33 -26.55
CA HIS A 59 0.57 -9.05 -27.77
C HIS A 59 -0.44 -10.17 -28.05
N PRO A 60 -0.72 -10.48 -29.33
CA PRO A 60 -1.60 -11.59 -29.69
C PRO A 60 -1.15 -12.92 -29.07
N SER A 61 -2.08 -13.85 -28.85
CA SER A 61 -1.81 -15.16 -28.24
C SER A 61 -0.82 -16.01 -29.02
N ASN A 62 -0.72 -15.80 -30.34
CA ASN A 62 0.22 -16.45 -31.28
C ASN A 62 1.55 -15.69 -31.40
N HIS A 63 1.77 -14.61 -30.68
CA HIS A 63 3.02 -13.87 -30.67
C HIS A 63 4.18 -14.77 -30.21
N LYS A 64 5.38 -14.55 -30.76
CA LYS A 64 6.59 -15.30 -30.37
C LYS A 64 6.76 -15.23 -28.84
N CYS A 65 6.82 -16.40 -28.21
CA CYS A 65 6.81 -16.50 -26.77
C CYS A 65 8.01 -15.75 -26.15
N PRO A 66 7.79 -14.78 -25.26
CA PRO A 66 8.88 -14.02 -24.62
C PRO A 66 9.88 -14.91 -23.86
N LYS A 67 9.47 -16.10 -23.43
CA LYS A 67 10.35 -17.07 -22.78
C LYS A 67 11.57 -17.41 -23.63
N GLN A 68 11.42 -17.47 -24.97
CA GLN A 68 12.54 -17.74 -25.90
C GLN A 68 13.54 -16.58 -25.94
N GLN A 69 13.17 -15.41 -25.42
CA GLN A 69 14.00 -14.22 -25.31
C GLN A 69 14.56 -14.03 -23.88
N GLY A 70 14.45 -15.05 -23.02
CA GLY A 70 14.92 -14.99 -21.62
C GLY A 70 13.97 -14.35 -20.63
N TRP A 71 12.73 -14.07 -21.03
CA TRP A 71 11.73 -13.48 -20.13
C TRP A 71 11.13 -14.52 -19.18
N SER A 72 10.81 -14.10 -17.97
CA SER A 72 10.20 -14.94 -16.94
C SER A 72 8.67 -14.91 -17.02
N PHE A 73 8.04 -16.08 -17.00
CA PHE A 73 6.59 -16.17 -16.86
C PHE A 73 6.18 -16.06 -15.38
N ALA A 74 5.19 -15.24 -15.09
CA ALA A 74 4.56 -15.19 -13.78
C ALA A 74 3.04 -15.19 -13.89
N PRO A 75 2.34 -16.07 -13.15
CA PRO A 75 0.87 -16.08 -13.12
C PRO A 75 0.32 -14.86 -12.41
N MET A 76 -0.86 -14.40 -12.84
CA MET A 76 -1.62 -13.36 -12.16
C MET A 76 -2.86 -13.93 -11.45
N HIS A 77 -3.24 -13.32 -10.35
CA HIS A 77 -4.49 -13.62 -9.64
C HIS A 77 -5.08 -12.36 -9.01
N MET A 78 -6.37 -12.41 -8.74
CA MET A 78 -7.06 -11.34 -7.99
C MET A 78 -6.98 -11.61 -6.50
N VAL A 79 -6.66 -10.58 -5.74
CA VAL A 79 -6.78 -10.53 -4.28
C VAL A 79 -7.91 -9.59 -3.92
N PHE A 80 -8.80 -10.05 -3.04
CA PHE A 80 -9.97 -9.32 -2.62
C PHE A 80 -9.83 -8.86 -1.17
N ASP A 81 -10.38 -7.70 -0.88
CA ASP A 81 -10.45 -7.10 0.45
C ASP A 81 -11.70 -6.22 0.56
N VAL A 82 -11.97 -5.73 1.78
CA VAL A 82 -12.99 -4.73 2.08
C VAL A 82 -12.31 -3.58 2.80
N LYS A 83 -12.51 -2.36 2.29
CA LYS A 83 -12.02 -1.15 2.97
C LYS A 83 -12.83 -0.89 4.23
N ARG A 84 -12.14 -0.44 5.27
CA ARG A 84 -12.75 -0.19 6.58
C ARG A 84 -13.63 1.05 6.59
N GLU A 85 -13.19 2.09 5.89
CA GLU A 85 -13.78 3.43 5.98
C GLU A 85 -15.21 3.47 5.44
N ASP A 86 -15.46 2.76 4.34
CA ASP A 86 -16.72 2.79 3.58
C ASP A 86 -17.29 1.40 3.28
N LEU A 87 -16.67 0.36 3.82
CA LEU A 87 -17.03 -1.06 3.62
C LEU A 87 -17.11 -1.48 2.14
N ARG A 88 -16.44 -0.74 1.25
CA ARG A 88 -16.43 -1.06 -0.17
C ARG A 88 -15.50 -2.23 -0.49
N HIS A 89 -15.94 -3.03 -1.44
CA HIS A 89 -15.11 -4.09 -2.00
C HIS A 89 -13.90 -3.51 -2.72
N LYS A 90 -12.74 -4.10 -2.49
CA LYS A 90 -11.48 -3.73 -3.12
C LYS A 90 -10.83 -4.96 -3.73
N SER A 91 -10.50 -4.87 -5.01
CA SER A 91 -9.72 -5.90 -5.70
C SER A 91 -8.33 -5.36 -6.05
N ARG A 92 -7.34 -6.24 -6.06
CA ARG A 92 -6.00 -5.96 -6.59
C ARG A 92 -5.59 -7.10 -7.52
N LEU A 93 -5.10 -6.76 -8.70
CA LEU A 93 -4.43 -7.72 -9.56
C LEU A 93 -3.00 -7.89 -9.08
N VAL A 94 -2.65 -9.11 -8.73
CA VAL A 94 -1.34 -9.46 -8.15
C VAL A 94 -0.63 -10.44 -9.05
N ILE A 95 0.67 -10.21 -9.28
CA ILE A 95 1.51 -11.14 -10.01
C ILE A 95 2.28 -12.04 -9.04
N GLY A 96 2.50 -13.30 -9.41
CA GLY A 96 3.21 -14.29 -8.61
C GLY A 96 4.73 -14.05 -8.61
N GLY A 97 5.19 -12.97 -7.99
CA GLY A 97 6.62 -12.61 -7.95
C GLY A 97 7.51 -13.62 -7.21
N HIS A 98 6.92 -14.60 -6.49
CA HIS A 98 7.69 -15.68 -5.86
C HIS A 98 8.35 -16.64 -6.85
N VAL A 99 7.84 -16.74 -8.09
CA VAL A 99 8.42 -17.55 -9.15
C VAL A 99 9.48 -16.81 -9.96
N ILE A 100 9.66 -15.51 -9.73
CA ILE A 100 10.63 -14.67 -10.43
C ILE A 100 11.95 -14.69 -9.67
N ASP A 101 13.04 -14.98 -10.40
CA ASP A 101 14.38 -14.81 -9.87
C ASP A 101 14.72 -13.32 -9.75
N SER A 102 14.74 -12.85 -8.52
CA SER A 102 15.10 -11.47 -8.19
C SER A 102 16.52 -11.37 -7.59
N SER A 103 17.34 -12.41 -7.68
CA SER A 103 18.68 -12.44 -7.10
C SER A 103 19.60 -11.34 -7.63
N LYS A 104 19.37 -10.88 -8.86
CA LYS A 104 20.10 -9.79 -9.51
C LYS A 104 19.63 -8.37 -9.09
N HIS A 105 18.53 -8.28 -8.38
CA HIS A 105 17.91 -7.00 -8.02
C HIS A 105 17.79 -6.92 -6.50
N SER A 106 18.15 -5.79 -5.91
CA SER A 106 17.83 -5.55 -4.51
C SER A 106 16.33 -5.39 -4.36
N THR A 107 15.75 -6.07 -3.38
CA THR A 107 14.32 -6.00 -3.05
C THR A 107 14.06 -5.09 -1.86
N TYR A 108 15.13 -4.59 -1.23
CA TYR A 108 15.02 -3.76 -0.06
C TYR A 108 14.45 -2.37 -0.41
N SER A 109 13.40 -2.00 0.25
CA SER A 109 12.83 -0.66 0.27
C SER A 109 12.46 -0.35 1.69
N SER A 110 13.14 0.61 2.30
CA SER A 110 12.75 1.07 3.62
C SER A 110 11.66 2.14 3.52
N THR A 111 10.95 2.32 4.61
CA THR A 111 9.97 3.37 4.81
C THR A 111 10.45 4.30 5.90
N VAL A 112 9.99 5.55 5.91
CA VAL A 112 10.30 6.48 6.99
C VAL A 112 9.85 5.91 8.33
N GLN A 113 10.68 6.06 9.35
CA GLN A 113 10.41 5.60 10.70
C GLN A 113 9.41 6.53 11.42
N ASP A 114 8.62 5.97 12.35
CA ASP A 114 7.66 6.75 13.16
C ASP A 114 8.33 7.89 13.94
N ILE A 115 9.55 7.65 14.44
CA ILE A 115 10.32 8.69 15.13
C ILE A 115 10.65 9.88 14.22
N SER A 116 10.97 9.63 12.95
CA SER A 116 11.26 10.69 11.98
C SER A 116 10.01 11.51 11.63
N ILE A 117 8.84 10.86 11.57
CA ILE A 117 7.56 11.58 11.40
C ILE A 117 7.26 12.48 12.60
N ARG A 118 7.51 12.00 13.82
CA ARG A 118 7.35 12.81 15.05
C ARG A 118 8.31 14.00 15.09
N LEU A 119 9.57 13.78 14.70
CA LEU A 119 10.57 14.84 14.57
C LEU A 119 10.17 15.86 13.50
N LEU A 120 9.68 15.40 12.35
CA LEU A 120 9.18 16.27 11.28
C LEU A 120 8.08 17.20 11.79
N GLN A 121 7.13 16.67 12.57
CA GLN A 121 6.06 17.48 13.13
C GLN A 121 6.54 18.47 14.19
N LEU A 122 7.52 18.08 15.02
CA LEU A 122 8.15 18.98 15.97
C LEU A 122 8.87 20.12 15.27
N VAL A 123 9.66 19.80 14.22
CA VAL A 123 10.34 20.78 13.38
C VAL A 123 9.33 21.71 12.67
N ALA A 124 8.25 21.15 12.15
CA ALA A 124 7.18 21.93 11.53
C ALA A 124 6.54 22.92 12.51
N LEU A 125 6.24 22.46 13.72
CA LEU A 125 5.70 23.32 14.79
C LEU A 125 6.66 24.45 15.15
N HIS A 126 7.94 24.13 15.40
CA HIS A 126 8.96 25.10 15.79
C HIS A 126 9.16 26.20 14.73
N ASN A 127 9.19 25.79 13.45
CA ASN A 127 9.40 26.71 12.32
C ASN A 127 8.08 27.29 11.75
N LYS A 128 6.96 27.01 12.37
CA LYS A 128 5.61 27.42 11.90
C LYS A 128 5.37 27.03 10.45
N LEU A 129 5.70 25.78 10.10
CA LEU A 129 5.42 25.19 8.80
C LEU A 129 4.00 24.59 8.81
N ASN A 130 3.37 24.62 7.64
CA ASN A 130 2.13 23.91 7.42
C ASN A 130 2.44 22.46 7.06
N ILE A 131 1.58 21.54 7.44
CA ILE A 131 1.68 20.12 7.11
C ILE A 131 0.54 19.75 6.19
N MET A 132 0.87 19.05 5.10
CA MET A 132 -0.11 18.44 4.21
C MET A 132 0.24 16.97 4.01
N THR A 133 -0.78 16.12 3.96
CA THR A 133 -0.63 14.68 3.65
C THR A 133 -1.38 14.31 2.38
N GLY A 134 -1.04 13.16 1.81
CA GLY A 134 -1.71 12.59 0.65
C GLY A 134 -1.32 11.12 0.44
N ASP A 135 -2.09 10.40 -0.37
CA ASP A 135 -1.94 8.98 -0.71
C ASP A 135 -1.74 8.85 -2.23
N ILE A 136 -0.61 8.30 -2.67
CA ILE A 136 -0.33 8.04 -4.09
C ILE A 136 -1.10 6.80 -4.54
N SER A 137 -2.04 7.02 -5.45
CA SER A 137 -2.87 5.97 -6.00
C SER A 137 -2.06 4.99 -6.85
N ASN A 138 -2.19 3.69 -6.56
CA ASN A 138 -1.48 2.63 -7.29
C ASN A 138 0.03 2.89 -7.40
N ALA A 139 0.64 3.36 -6.32
CA ALA A 139 2.02 3.83 -6.26
C ALA A 139 3.01 2.90 -7.00
N PHE A 140 3.00 1.61 -6.71
CA PHE A 140 3.90 0.65 -7.37
C PHE A 140 3.72 0.62 -8.89
N CYS A 141 2.47 0.73 -9.37
CA CYS A 141 2.16 0.67 -10.80
C CYS A 141 2.51 1.97 -11.55
N THR A 142 3.01 3.01 -10.88
CA THR A 142 3.54 4.20 -11.52
C THR A 142 5.00 4.05 -11.94
N ALA A 143 5.75 3.19 -11.25
CA ALA A 143 7.18 2.96 -11.48
C ALA A 143 7.43 1.95 -12.61
N PRO A 144 8.53 2.07 -13.36
CA PRO A 144 8.93 1.07 -14.35
C PRO A 144 9.27 -0.26 -13.66
N VAL A 145 9.01 -1.37 -14.35
CA VAL A 145 9.48 -2.68 -13.92
C VAL A 145 10.96 -2.85 -14.24
N THR A 146 11.70 -3.50 -13.37
CA THR A 146 13.15 -3.77 -13.58
C THR A 146 13.42 -5.13 -14.19
N GLU A 147 12.49 -6.08 -14.02
CA GLU A 147 12.61 -7.44 -14.53
C GLU A 147 11.87 -7.62 -15.86
N GLN A 148 12.35 -8.53 -16.67
CA GLN A 148 11.69 -8.95 -17.90
C GLN A 148 10.63 -10.02 -17.60
N ILE A 149 9.39 -9.59 -17.47
CA ILE A 149 8.27 -10.42 -17.02
C ILE A 149 7.14 -10.40 -18.04
N TYR A 150 6.60 -11.57 -18.32
CA TYR A 150 5.37 -11.72 -19.09
C TYR A 150 4.36 -12.62 -18.38
N THR A 151 3.12 -12.49 -18.77
CA THR A 151 2.00 -13.27 -18.27
C THR A 151 0.95 -13.47 -19.34
N ARG A 152 -0.20 -14.07 -19.02
CA ARG A 152 -1.34 -14.20 -19.93
C ARG A 152 -2.57 -13.49 -19.35
N ALA A 153 -3.28 -12.79 -20.23
CA ALA A 153 -4.54 -12.17 -19.89
C ALA A 153 -5.60 -13.22 -19.56
N GLY A 154 -6.17 -13.14 -18.38
CA GLY A 154 -7.31 -13.97 -17.98
C GLY A 154 -8.64 -13.39 -18.46
N PRO A 155 -9.79 -14.07 -18.13
CA PRO A 155 -11.13 -13.71 -18.61
C PRO A 155 -11.55 -12.26 -18.30
N LYS A 156 -11.05 -11.66 -17.24
CA LYS A 156 -11.40 -10.28 -16.84
C LYS A 156 -10.79 -9.19 -17.74
N PHE A 157 -9.90 -9.57 -18.65
CA PHE A 157 -9.40 -8.65 -19.67
C PHE A 157 -10.32 -8.51 -20.89
N GLY A 158 -11.45 -9.25 -20.93
CA GLY A 158 -12.45 -9.20 -21.98
C GLY A 158 -11.87 -9.62 -23.34
N ASN A 159 -12.03 -8.80 -24.37
CA ASN A 159 -11.54 -9.09 -25.73
C ASN A 159 -10.04 -9.37 -25.83
N GLN A 160 -9.29 -9.11 -24.77
CA GLN A 160 -7.84 -9.35 -24.67
C GLN A 160 -7.52 -10.65 -23.94
N GLU A 161 -8.52 -11.48 -23.60
CA GLU A 161 -8.30 -12.79 -22.98
C GLU A 161 -7.38 -13.65 -23.83
N GLY A 162 -6.45 -14.34 -23.17
CA GLY A 162 -5.46 -15.20 -23.84
C GLY A 162 -4.26 -14.46 -24.43
N CYS A 163 -4.31 -13.13 -24.60
CA CYS A 163 -3.16 -12.34 -25.04
C CYS A 163 -1.96 -12.53 -24.11
N ILE A 164 -0.77 -12.41 -24.70
CA ILE A 164 0.47 -12.29 -23.93
C ILE A 164 0.58 -10.85 -23.43
N LEU A 165 0.80 -10.69 -22.14
CA LEU A 165 1.00 -9.40 -21.49
C LEU A 165 2.46 -9.29 -21.06
N VAL A 166 3.15 -8.30 -21.54
CA VAL A 166 4.49 -7.93 -21.10
C VAL A 166 4.35 -6.79 -20.09
N LEU A 167 4.98 -6.91 -18.92
CA LEU A 167 4.95 -5.86 -17.92
C LEU A 167 5.86 -4.70 -18.33
N LYS A 168 5.31 -3.49 -18.35
CA LYS A 168 6.02 -2.22 -18.53
C LYS A 168 6.27 -1.51 -17.21
N ARG A 169 5.37 -1.71 -16.24
CA ARG A 169 5.43 -1.10 -14.90
C ARG A 169 5.35 -2.16 -13.82
N ALA A 170 5.86 -1.81 -12.65
CA ALA A 170 5.81 -2.69 -11.49
C ALA A 170 4.35 -3.00 -11.10
N LEU A 171 4.13 -4.18 -10.56
CA LEU A 171 2.80 -4.64 -10.17
C LEU A 171 2.85 -5.24 -8.76
N TYR A 172 1.74 -5.19 -8.05
CA TYR A 172 1.60 -5.82 -6.74
C TYR A 172 2.00 -7.31 -6.82
N GLY A 173 2.79 -7.75 -5.85
CA GLY A 173 3.33 -9.11 -5.78
C GLY A 173 4.76 -9.26 -6.29
N LEU A 174 5.30 -8.32 -7.07
CA LEU A 174 6.73 -8.30 -7.38
C LEU A 174 7.53 -7.93 -6.12
N LYS A 175 8.63 -8.64 -5.89
CA LYS A 175 9.52 -8.37 -4.77
C LYS A 175 10.22 -7.01 -4.87
N THR A 176 10.41 -6.53 -6.10
CA THR A 176 11.09 -5.26 -6.42
C THR A 176 10.14 -4.07 -6.50
N ALA A 177 8.81 -4.29 -6.52
CA ALA A 177 7.82 -3.23 -6.78
C ALA A 177 7.95 -2.02 -5.84
N SER A 178 8.13 -2.26 -4.54
CA SER A 178 8.29 -1.20 -3.56
C SER A 178 9.57 -0.39 -3.80
N ARG A 179 10.68 -1.06 -4.11
CA ARG A 179 11.94 -0.40 -4.43
C ARG A 179 11.84 0.41 -5.72
N SER A 180 11.29 -0.17 -6.79
CA SER A 180 11.11 0.54 -8.06
C SER A 180 10.32 1.83 -7.88
N PHE A 181 9.23 1.77 -7.09
CA PHE A 181 8.45 2.96 -6.77
C PHE A 181 9.27 3.98 -5.97
N HIS A 182 9.98 3.54 -4.94
CA HIS A 182 10.77 4.43 -4.09
C HIS A 182 11.87 5.16 -4.89
N GLU A 183 12.57 4.44 -5.78
CA GLU A 183 13.57 5.05 -6.67
C GLU A 183 12.93 6.02 -7.67
N PHE A 184 11.81 5.63 -8.27
CA PHE A 184 11.09 6.48 -9.23
C PHE A 184 10.56 7.77 -8.59
N PHE A 185 9.95 7.66 -7.41
CA PHE A 185 9.49 8.83 -6.65
C PHE A 185 10.65 9.69 -6.14
N GLY A 186 11.75 9.05 -5.72
CA GLY A 186 12.98 9.75 -5.35
C GLY A 186 13.54 10.63 -6.49
N HIS A 187 13.50 10.13 -7.73
CA HIS A 187 13.86 10.95 -8.90
C HIS A 187 12.96 12.16 -9.08
N CYS A 188 11.66 12.02 -8.86
CA CYS A 188 10.75 13.16 -8.86
C CYS A 188 11.13 14.20 -7.81
N LEU A 189 11.45 13.78 -6.57
CA LEU A 189 11.86 14.68 -5.51
C LEU A 189 13.20 15.38 -5.81
N LEU A 190 14.16 14.67 -6.42
CA LEU A 190 15.42 15.28 -6.90
C LEU A 190 15.14 16.37 -7.93
N GLN A 191 14.22 16.14 -8.88
CA GLN A 191 13.83 17.15 -9.87
C GLN A 191 13.17 18.39 -9.24
N LEU A 192 12.47 18.20 -8.11
CA LEU A 192 11.90 19.28 -7.31
C LEU A 192 12.95 19.95 -6.39
N GLY A 193 14.22 19.58 -6.48
CA GLY A 193 15.33 20.15 -5.71
C GLY A 193 15.46 19.65 -4.27
N PHE A 194 14.76 18.56 -3.92
CA PHE A 194 14.93 17.91 -2.62
C PHE A 194 16.13 16.97 -2.64
N SER A 195 16.77 16.83 -1.50
CA SER A 195 17.87 15.90 -1.26
C SER A 195 17.48 14.88 -0.16
N PRO A 196 17.84 13.61 -0.29
CA PRO A 196 17.55 12.63 0.76
C PRO A 196 18.45 12.88 1.99
N THR A 197 17.92 12.61 3.18
CA THR A 197 18.74 12.56 4.39
C THR A 197 19.53 11.25 4.45
N ARG A 198 20.60 11.22 5.25
CA ARG A 198 21.41 10.01 5.45
C ARG A 198 20.82 9.06 6.49
N ALA A 199 19.99 9.58 7.39
CA ALA A 199 19.52 8.84 8.56
C ALA A 199 18.22 8.05 8.31
N ASP A 200 17.34 8.55 7.43
CA ASP A 200 16.05 7.95 7.20
C ASP A 200 15.45 8.43 5.84
N HIS A 201 14.33 7.87 5.41
CA HIS A 201 13.60 8.24 4.18
C HIS A 201 12.83 9.56 4.32
N LEU A 202 13.54 10.58 4.75
CA LEU A 202 13.13 11.97 4.83
C LEU A 202 13.92 12.77 3.79
N TRP A 203 13.22 13.62 3.07
CA TRP A 203 13.78 14.50 2.06
C TRP A 203 13.73 15.95 2.55
N TYR A 204 14.73 16.74 2.23
CA TYR A 204 14.80 18.14 2.59
C TYR A 204 15.23 19.00 1.40
N ARG A 205 14.75 20.24 1.38
CA ARG A 205 15.14 21.28 0.44
C ARG A 205 15.24 22.59 1.18
N LYS A 206 16.27 23.42 0.89
CA LYS A 206 16.35 24.78 1.43
C LYS A 206 15.09 25.55 1.03
N SER A 207 14.49 26.25 1.96
CA SER A 207 13.28 27.03 1.68
C SER A 207 13.64 28.35 1.03
N ASP A 208 12.77 28.77 0.09
CA ASP A 208 12.82 30.10 -0.50
C ASP A 208 12.02 31.12 0.32
N ASP A 209 11.18 30.64 1.27
CA ASP A 209 10.23 31.45 2.04
C ASP A 209 10.73 31.84 3.43
N TYR A 210 11.77 31.18 3.96
CA TYR A 210 12.30 31.45 5.28
C TYR A 210 13.72 30.86 5.43
N GLU A 211 14.43 31.25 6.48
CA GLU A 211 15.74 30.70 6.81
C GLU A 211 15.61 29.32 7.44
N GLY A 212 15.52 28.30 6.58
CA GLY A 212 15.34 26.90 7.01
C GLY A 212 15.06 25.96 5.83
N TYR A 213 14.39 24.84 6.10
CA TYR A 213 14.18 23.79 5.12
C TYR A 213 12.72 23.36 5.07
N ASN A 214 12.27 23.02 3.88
CA ASN A 214 11.05 22.27 3.63
C ASN A 214 11.36 20.77 3.62
N TYR A 215 10.40 19.93 4.03
CA TYR A 215 10.62 18.51 4.21
C TYR A 215 9.50 17.71 3.56
N ILE A 216 9.86 16.55 3.02
CA ILE A 216 8.92 15.53 2.52
C ILE A 216 9.35 14.18 3.10
N ALA A 217 8.41 13.43 3.65
CA ALA A 217 8.61 12.03 4.05
C ALA A 217 7.62 11.13 3.33
N ILE A 218 8.05 9.88 3.09
CA ILE A 218 7.27 8.86 2.39
C ILE A 218 7.20 7.60 3.22
N HIS A 219 5.98 7.10 3.41
CA HIS A 219 5.73 5.80 3.99
C HIS A 219 4.91 4.96 3.02
N VAL A 220 5.59 4.13 2.20
CA VAL A 220 4.99 3.33 1.11
C VAL A 220 4.35 4.23 0.05
N ASP A 221 3.03 4.44 0.13
CA ASP A 221 2.21 5.29 -0.76
C ASP A 221 1.72 6.58 -0.08
N ASP A 222 1.90 6.68 1.24
CA ASP A 222 1.53 7.87 2.01
C ASP A 222 2.66 8.91 2.02
N ILE A 223 2.33 10.16 1.68
CA ILE A 223 3.25 11.32 1.72
C ILE A 223 2.84 12.29 2.82
N ILE A 224 3.85 12.90 3.46
CA ILE A 224 3.70 14.03 4.35
C ILE A 224 4.69 15.12 3.96
N ILE A 225 4.20 16.34 3.80
CA ILE A 225 4.96 17.52 3.41
C ILE A 225 4.89 18.54 4.54
N ALA A 226 6.04 19.04 4.99
CA ALA A 226 6.13 20.15 5.94
C ALA A 226 6.85 21.33 5.27
N ALA A 227 6.13 22.41 4.99
CA ALA A 227 6.62 23.60 4.27
C ALA A 227 5.78 24.82 4.63
N LYS A 228 6.24 26.03 4.25
CA LYS A 228 5.38 27.22 4.33
C LYS A 228 4.18 27.11 3.40
N ARG A 229 4.39 26.53 2.22
CA ARG A 229 3.38 26.35 1.16
C ARG A 229 3.36 24.90 0.67
N PRO A 230 2.92 23.92 1.49
CA PRO A 230 3.00 22.50 1.12
C PRO A 230 2.15 22.15 -0.10
N ALA A 231 1.05 22.88 -0.35
CA ALA A 231 0.18 22.68 -1.50
C ALA A 231 0.90 22.88 -2.84
N GLU A 232 1.91 23.74 -2.91
CA GLU A 232 2.69 23.94 -4.13
C GLU A 232 3.51 22.70 -4.49
N TYR A 233 4.18 22.11 -3.51
CA TYR A 233 4.91 20.85 -3.71
C TYR A 233 3.96 19.70 -4.02
N MET A 234 2.81 19.66 -3.36
CA MET A 234 1.77 18.66 -3.65
C MET A 234 1.30 18.77 -5.11
N SER A 235 1.05 19.99 -5.59
CA SER A 235 0.65 20.22 -6.98
C SER A 235 1.74 19.84 -7.99
N GLN A 236 3.01 20.03 -7.66
CA GLN A 236 4.13 19.59 -8.50
C GLN A 236 4.23 18.06 -8.57
N ILE A 237 4.02 17.37 -7.43
CA ILE A 237 3.96 15.90 -7.38
C ILE A 237 2.77 15.39 -8.20
N GLU A 238 1.63 16.07 -8.17
CA GLU A 238 0.43 15.71 -8.93
C GLU A 238 0.60 15.80 -10.45
N GLN A 239 1.62 16.45 -10.97
CA GLN A 239 1.94 16.41 -12.40
C GLN A 239 2.37 15.01 -12.89
N GLN A 240 2.91 14.17 -12.00
CA GLN A 240 3.40 12.84 -12.33
C GLN A 240 2.60 11.72 -11.64
N PHE A 241 1.99 12.01 -10.50
CA PHE A 241 1.32 11.02 -9.66
C PHE A 241 -0.13 11.41 -9.38
N ASN A 242 -1.02 10.43 -9.31
CA ASN A 242 -2.40 10.68 -8.89
C ASN A 242 -2.48 10.63 -7.36
N VAL A 243 -2.48 11.78 -6.69
CA VAL A 243 -2.58 11.89 -5.24
C VAL A 243 -4.04 12.03 -4.82
N ARG A 244 -4.43 11.26 -3.81
CA ARG A 244 -5.77 11.28 -3.19
C ARG A 244 -5.68 11.56 -1.70
N ASN A 245 -6.85 11.72 -1.06
CA ASN A 245 -6.98 11.88 0.37
C ASN A 245 -6.05 12.98 0.91
N LYS A 246 -5.95 14.09 0.15
CA LYS A 246 -5.16 15.24 0.59
C LYS A 246 -5.82 15.89 1.79
N GLU A 247 -5.03 16.11 2.83
CA GLU A 247 -5.50 16.71 4.07
C GLU A 247 -4.49 17.76 4.55
N ASP A 248 -4.98 18.98 4.74
CA ASP A 248 -4.23 20.05 5.38
C ASP A 248 -4.31 19.88 6.90
N SER A 249 -3.17 20.01 7.59
CA SER A 249 -3.09 19.85 9.05
C SER A 249 -3.74 18.55 9.53
N PRO A 250 -3.25 17.39 9.09
CA PRO A 250 -3.89 16.11 9.31
C PRO A 250 -4.09 15.84 10.81
N SER A 251 -5.30 15.43 11.15
CA SER A 251 -5.65 15.03 12.53
C SER A 251 -5.27 13.58 12.83
N TYR A 252 -4.97 12.81 11.78
CA TYR A 252 -4.60 11.39 11.87
C TYR A 252 -3.65 11.01 10.74
N TYR A 253 -2.52 10.39 11.09
CA TYR A 253 -1.54 9.90 10.12
C TYR A 253 -0.77 8.69 10.69
N LEU A 254 -0.58 7.63 9.88
CA LEU A 254 0.14 6.40 10.24
C LEU A 254 -0.22 5.84 11.63
N GLY A 255 -1.52 5.71 11.91
CA GLY A 255 -1.98 5.11 13.18
C GLY A 255 -2.01 6.06 14.38
N ASN A 256 -1.49 7.26 14.27
CA ASN A 256 -1.44 8.26 15.32
C ASN A 256 -2.45 9.40 15.09
N SER A 257 -3.10 9.83 16.15
CA SER A 257 -3.92 11.05 16.17
C SER A 257 -3.08 12.23 16.63
N TYR A 258 -3.24 13.36 15.97
CA TYR A 258 -2.54 14.60 16.23
C TYR A 258 -3.54 15.69 16.64
N LYS A 259 -3.31 16.33 17.77
CA LYS A 259 -4.14 17.43 18.26
C LYS A 259 -3.25 18.62 18.60
N HIS A 260 -3.57 19.76 18.02
CA HIS A 260 -2.94 21.02 18.37
C HIS A 260 -3.75 21.70 19.47
N ASN A 261 -3.08 22.24 20.48
CA ASN A 261 -3.74 23.06 21.49
C ASN A 261 -3.47 24.56 21.25
N ASN A 262 -4.23 25.41 21.93
CA ASN A 262 -4.11 26.87 21.80
C ASN A 262 -2.75 27.43 22.32
N LYS A 263 -1.93 26.60 22.98
CA LYS A 263 -0.58 26.95 23.44
C LYS A 263 0.51 26.57 22.44
N GLY A 264 0.15 26.10 21.25
CA GLY A 264 1.10 25.68 20.21
C GLY A 264 1.77 24.33 20.46
N ASN A 265 1.21 23.47 21.33
CA ASN A 265 1.71 22.12 21.54
C ASN A 265 0.99 21.11 20.62
N ILE A 266 1.71 20.09 20.18
CA ILE A 266 1.14 18.93 19.49
C ILE A 266 1.01 17.77 20.48
N HIS A 267 -0.21 17.23 20.61
CA HIS A 267 -0.48 16.01 21.36
C HIS A 267 -0.59 14.83 20.39
N VAL A 268 0.32 13.88 20.49
CA VAL A 268 0.34 12.66 19.67
C VAL A 268 -0.21 11.50 20.50
N SER A 269 -1.17 10.73 19.94
CA SER A 269 -1.80 9.63 20.64
C SER A 269 -2.16 8.48 19.70
N SER A 270 -1.80 7.26 20.07
CA SER A 270 -2.21 6.02 19.38
C SER A 270 -3.53 5.45 19.92
N THR A 271 -4.28 6.21 20.74
CA THR A 271 -5.50 5.75 21.45
C THR A 271 -6.54 5.18 20.49
N LYS A 272 -6.73 5.78 19.31
CA LYS A 272 -7.69 5.31 18.30
C LYS A 272 -7.31 3.91 17.80
N TYR A 273 -6.03 3.68 17.53
CA TYR A 273 -5.50 2.38 17.11
C TYR A 273 -5.66 1.34 18.23
N ILE A 274 -5.24 1.66 19.44
CA ILE A 274 -5.32 0.77 20.61
C ILE A 274 -6.77 0.36 20.89
N LYS A 275 -7.71 1.30 20.89
CA LYS A 275 -9.14 1.00 21.08
C LYS A 275 -9.66 0.03 20.03
N GLU A 276 -9.21 0.15 18.80
CA GLU A 276 -9.65 -0.74 17.73
C GLU A 276 -9.06 -2.16 17.90
N VAL A 277 -7.79 -2.27 18.26
CA VAL A 277 -7.16 -3.56 18.56
C VAL A 277 -7.91 -4.25 19.71
N LEU A 278 -8.21 -3.52 20.79
CA LEU A 278 -8.96 -4.05 21.92
C LEU A 278 -10.38 -4.50 21.52
N ARG A 279 -11.06 -3.73 20.66
CA ARG A 279 -12.39 -4.10 20.16
C ARG A 279 -12.36 -5.39 19.33
N GLN A 280 -11.35 -5.55 18.48
CA GLN A 280 -11.18 -6.78 17.68
C GLN A 280 -10.85 -7.98 18.57
N PHE A 281 -9.96 -7.78 19.54
CA PHE A 281 -9.62 -8.82 20.51
C PHE A 281 -10.84 -9.24 21.33
N ALA A 282 -11.62 -8.29 21.85
CA ALA A 282 -12.82 -8.57 22.60
C ALA A 282 -13.88 -9.35 21.79
N LYS A 283 -13.99 -9.07 20.48
CA LYS A 283 -14.88 -9.82 19.58
C LYS A 283 -14.49 -11.29 19.43
N GLN A 284 -13.18 -11.59 19.49
CA GLN A 284 -12.67 -12.96 19.31
C GLN A 284 -12.55 -13.74 20.61
N HIS A 285 -12.20 -13.06 21.72
CA HIS A 285 -11.82 -13.68 22.99
C HIS A 285 -12.70 -13.26 24.18
N GLY A 286 -13.75 -12.47 23.94
CA GLY A 286 -14.62 -11.98 25.01
C GLY A 286 -14.09 -10.68 25.66
N GLU A 287 -14.73 -10.27 26.75
CA GLU A 287 -14.50 -8.99 27.38
C GLU A 287 -13.06 -8.85 27.94
N VAL A 288 -12.40 -7.76 27.57
CA VAL A 288 -11.04 -7.42 28.05
C VAL A 288 -11.13 -6.75 29.40
N ARG A 289 -10.61 -7.44 30.43
CA ARG A 289 -10.53 -6.86 31.79
C ARG A 289 -9.30 -6.00 31.94
N LYS A 290 -9.47 -4.83 32.56
CA LYS A 290 -8.36 -3.95 32.91
C LYS A 290 -7.48 -4.63 33.96
N GLN A 291 -6.18 -4.71 33.68
CA GLN A 291 -5.15 -5.21 34.60
C GLN A 291 -4.23 -4.04 35.01
N SER A 292 -3.75 -4.07 36.25
CA SER A 292 -2.78 -3.07 36.75
C SER A 292 -1.36 -3.36 36.29
N ILE A 293 -1.06 -4.61 35.90
CA ILE A 293 0.23 -5.07 35.40
C ILE A 293 0.03 -5.84 34.10
N PRO A 294 0.96 -5.71 33.13
CA PRO A 294 0.83 -6.37 31.81
C PRO A 294 0.89 -7.89 31.85
N MET A 295 1.53 -8.48 32.84
CA MET A 295 1.70 -9.93 33.02
C MET A 295 1.44 -10.32 34.46
N ARG A 296 0.98 -11.56 34.69
CA ARG A 296 0.90 -12.13 36.02
C ARG A 296 2.29 -12.38 36.58
N THR A 297 2.51 -12.07 37.84
CA THR A 297 3.82 -12.21 38.51
C THR A 297 4.17 -13.67 38.84
N THR A 298 3.21 -14.60 38.70
CA THR A 298 3.32 -16.00 39.14
C THR A 298 3.51 -17.01 38.02
N GLU A 299 3.30 -16.61 36.75
CA GLU A 299 3.44 -17.52 35.60
C GLU A 299 4.39 -16.92 34.58
N HIS A 300 5.53 -17.58 34.35
CA HIS A 300 6.44 -17.20 33.29
C HIS A 300 5.92 -17.77 31.97
N PRO A 301 5.76 -16.95 30.90
CA PRO A 301 5.20 -17.45 29.62
C PRO A 301 6.03 -18.57 28.99
N GLU A 302 7.30 -18.71 29.38
CA GLU A 302 8.21 -19.77 28.89
C GLU A 302 8.04 -21.11 29.61
N THR A 303 7.25 -21.17 30.69
CA THR A 303 7.05 -22.39 31.48
C THR A 303 5.71 -23.09 31.18
N ASP A 304 4.85 -22.50 30.37
CA ASP A 304 3.59 -23.12 29.96
C ASP A 304 3.83 -24.11 28.80
N GLN A 305 4.36 -25.31 29.16
CA GLN A 305 4.47 -26.47 28.27
C GLN A 305 3.25 -27.38 28.53
N SER A 306 2.06 -26.96 28.12
CA SER A 306 0.90 -27.83 28.05
C SER A 306 0.20 -27.75 26.70
#